data_20a9101a79fc2b48dfc187d2ca34abe3
#
_entry.id   20a9101a79fc2b48dfc187d2ca34abe3
#
_cell.length_a   1.000
_cell.length_b   1.000
_cell.length_c   1.000
_cell.angle_alpha   90.00
_cell.angle_beta   90.00
_cell.angle_gamma   90.00
#
_symmetry.space_group_name_H-M   'P 1'
#
loop_
_entity.id
_entity.type
_entity.pdbx_description
1 polymer ?
#
loop_
_entity_poly.entity_id
_entity_poly.type
_entity_poly.pdbx_seq_one_letter_code
_entity_poly.pdbx_strand_id
1 'polypeptide(L)' 'MILKNSKTPLISIITVVYNNEKDIRNAIESVLDQNYEYIEYIVIDGGSDDGTIDVINEYRDHISVFISETD' A
#
# COMPACT_ATOMS: atom_id res chain seq x y z
N MET A 1 -3.97 -8.63 8.26
CA MET A 1 -3.62 -9.45 9.43
C MET A 1 -3.26 -8.55 10.60
N ILE A 2 -3.76 -8.88 11.77
CA ILE A 2 -3.46 -8.12 12.97
C ILE A 2 -2.39 -8.84 13.75
N LEU A 3 -1.28 -8.15 14.00
CA LEU A 3 -0.20 -8.65 14.83
C LEU A 3 -0.23 -7.88 16.14
N LYS A 4 -0.28 -8.59 17.24
CA LYS A 4 -0.30 -7.98 18.55
C LYS A 4 0.97 -8.29 19.30
N ASN A 5 1.60 -7.26 19.81
CA ASN A 5 2.46 -7.47 20.97
C ASN A 5 1.67 -7.00 22.19
N SER A 6 2.29 -6.97 23.32
CA SER A 6 1.58 -6.71 24.56
C SER A 6 1.03 -5.28 24.67
N LYS A 7 1.44 -4.35 23.83
CA LYS A 7 1.10 -2.94 24.02
C LYS A 7 0.55 -2.23 22.79
N THR A 8 1.01 -2.62 21.60
CA THR A 8 0.67 -1.89 20.39
C THR A 8 0.23 -2.85 19.31
N PRO A 9 -1.08 -2.99 19.09
CA PRO A 9 -1.56 -3.78 17.96
C PRO A 9 -1.03 -3.15 16.67
N LEU A 10 -0.43 -3.96 15.82
CA LEU A 10 0.04 -3.52 14.52
C LEU A 10 -0.78 -4.24 13.45
N ILE A 11 -1.32 -3.45 12.54
CA ILE A 11 -2.07 -3.98 11.41
C ILE A 11 -1.20 -3.83 10.16
N SER A 12 -0.90 -4.95 9.51
CA SER A 12 -0.19 -4.94 8.25
C SER A 12 -1.19 -5.09 7.12
N ILE A 13 -1.18 -4.15 6.20
CA ILE A 13 -2.06 -4.17 5.03
C ILE A 13 -1.19 -4.22 3.80
N ILE A 14 -1.50 -5.16 2.91
CA ILE A 14 -0.71 -5.39 1.70
C ILE A 14 -1.60 -5.18 0.47
N THR A 15 -1.18 -4.28 -0.41
CA THR A 15 -1.80 -4.10 -1.70
C THR A 15 -0.84 -4.63 -2.77
N VAL A 16 -1.32 -5.55 -3.60
CA VAL A 16 -0.58 -6.07 -4.74
C VAL A 16 -1.23 -5.52 -6.00
N VAL A 17 -0.44 -4.93 -6.89
CA VAL A 17 -0.98 -4.26 -8.06
C VAL A 17 -0.11 -4.49 -9.27
N TYR A 18 -0.76 -4.52 -10.44
CA TYR A 18 -0.07 -4.54 -11.73
C TYR A 18 -0.94 -3.84 -12.76
N ASN A 19 -0.41 -2.79 -13.38
CA ASN A 19 -1.07 -2.02 -14.45
C ASN A 19 -2.53 -1.71 -14.12
N ASN A 20 -2.74 -1.01 -13.01
CA ASN A 20 -4.08 -0.66 -12.56
C ASN A 20 -4.17 0.82 -12.22
N GLU A 21 -3.71 1.64 -13.12
CA GLU A 21 -3.64 3.09 -12.96
C GLU A 21 -4.99 3.69 -12.58
N LYS A 22 -6.09 3.13 -13.11
CA LYS A 22 -7.42 3.68 -12.86
C LYS A 22 -7.88 3.50 -11.42
N ASP A 23 -7.57 2.37 -10.82
CA ASP A 23 -8.15 2.01 -9.52
C ASP A 23 -7.17 2.09 -8.37
N ILE A 24 -5.87 2.17 -8.65
CA ILE A 24 -4.86 2.14 -7.57
C ILE A 24 -5.04 3.31 -6.61
N ARG A 25 -5.42 4.48 -7.10
CA ARG A 25 -5.64 5.63 -6.23
C ARG A 25 -6.75 5.34 -5.23
N ASN A 26 -7.86 4.79 -5.71
CA ASN A 26 -8.98 4.46 -4.82
C ASN A 26 -8.60 3.38 -3.81
N ALA A 27 -7.80 2.40 -4.24
CA ALA A 27 -7.34 1.34 -3.34
C ALA A 27 -6.48 1.91 -2.22
N ILE A 28 -5.53 2.78 -2.57
CA ILE A 28 -4.65 3.39 -1.57
C ILE A 28 -5.46 4.28 -0.64
N GLU A 29 -6.34 5.11 -1.19
CA GLU A 29 -7.14 6.02 -0.37
C GLU A 29 -8.06 5.26 0.56
N SER A 30 -8.59 4.11 0.13
CA SER A 30 -9.41 3.27 0.99
C SER A 30 -8.64 2.77 2.21
N VAL A 31 -7.36 2.43 2.02
CA VAL A 31 -6.51 2.01 3.13
C VAL A 31 -6.21 3.18 4.05
N LEU A 32 -5.83 4.32 3.48
CA LEU A 32 -5.46 5.50 4.26
C LEU A 32 -6.65 6.09 5.02
N ASP A 33 -7.85 5.84 4.51
CA ASP A 33 -9.08 6.32 5.13
C ASP A 33 -9.49 5.48 6.35
N GLN A 34 -8.82 4.35 6.58
CA GLN A 34 -9.05 3.55 7.77
C GLN A 34 -8.53 4.29 8.99
N ASN A 35 -9.29 4.22 10.07
CA ASN A 35 -8.93 4.95 11.28
C ASN A 35 -8.13 4.06 12.23
N TYR A 36 -7.06 3.47 11.70
CA TYR A 36 -6.15 2.66 12.49
C TYR A 36 -4.96 3.49 12.96
N GLU A 37 -4.61 3.35 14.20
CA GLU A 37 -3.53 4.12 14.80
C GLU A 37 -2.17 3.57 14.40
N TYR A 38 -2.05 2.26 14.25
CA TYR A 38 -0.78 1.61 13.94
C TYR A 38 -0.96 0.72 12.71
N ILE A 39 -0.58 1.27 11.56
CA ILE A 39 -0.65 0.55 10.29
C ILE A 39 0.74 0.45 9.68
N GLU A 40 1.09 -0.76 9.24
CA GLU A 40 2.21 -0.96 8.33
C GLU A 40 1.60 -1.20 6.96
N TYR A 41 1.77 -0.26 6.03
CA TYR A 41 1.19 -0.38 4.70
C TYR A 41 2.27 -0.76 3.70
N ILE A 42 2.07 -1.89 3.05
CA ILE A 42 3.01 -2.45 2.09
C ILE A 42 2.33 -2.47 0.72
N VAL A 43 2.99 -1.88 -0.28
CA VAL A 43 2.50 -1.92 -1.66
C VAL A 43 3.52 -2.67 -2.50
N ILE A 44 3.05 -3.68 -3.20
CA ILE A 44 3.88 -4.49 -4.08
C ILE A 44 3.36 -4.33 -5.50
N ASP A 45 4.20 -3.80 -6.38
CA ASP A 45 3.88 -3.59 -7.78
C ASP A 45 4.62 -4.62 -8.62
N GLY A 46 3.92 -5.26 -9.55
CA GLY A 46 4.45 -6.33 -10.39
C GLY A 46 5.21 -5.85 -11.62
N GLY A 47 5.70 -4.63 -11.61
CA GLY A 47 6.44 -4.07 -12.75
C GLY A 47 5.54 -3.36 -13.73
N SER A 48 4.64 -2.51 -13.23
CA SER A 48 3.71 -1.75 -14.05
C SER A 48 4.45 -0.84 -15.03
N ASP A 49 3.94 -0.74 -16.24
CA ASP A 49 4.47 0.15 -17.25
C ASP A 49 3.46 1.23 -17.69
N ASP A 50 2.36 1.35 -16.97
CA ASP A 50 1.42 2.46 -17.12
C ASP A 50 1.67 3.52 -16.05
N GLY A 51 0.68 4.33 -15.70
CA GLY A 51 0.80 5.36 -14.68
C GLY A 51 0.64 4.88 -13.25
N THR A 52 0.57 3.57 -13.02
CA THR A 52 0.34 3.01 -11.68
C THR A 52 1.41 3.46 -10.69
N ILE A 53 2.68 3.35 -11.06
CA ILE A 53 3.78 3.71 -10.16
C ILE A 53 3.76 5.20 -9.85
N ASP A 54 3.43 6.04 -10.82
CA ASP A 54 3.35 7.48 -10.60
C ASP A 54 2.28 7.80 -9.56
N VAL A 55 1.14 7.13 -9.61
CA VAL A 55 0.08 7.33 -8.62
C VAL A 55 0.57 6.88 -7.24
N ILE A 56 1.21 5.71 -7.16
CA ILE A 56 1.75 5.21 -5.89
C ILE A 56 2.73 6.22 -5.29
N ASN A 57 3.58 6.80 -6.12
CA ASN A 57 4.57 7.76 -5.66
C ASN A 57 3.94 9.02 -5.03
N GLU A 58 2.71 9.37 -5.41
CA GLU A 58 2.01 10.48 -4.77
C GLU A 58 1.72 10.19 -3.30
N TYR A 59 1.71 8.93 -2.90
CA TYR A 59 1.36 8.51 -1.54
C TYR A 59 2.54 7.92 -0.77
N ARG A 60 3.77 8.11 -1.26
CA ARG A 60 4.95 7.45 -0.68
C ARG A 60 5.12 7.75 0.81
N ASP A 61 4.76 8.94 1.24
CA ASP A 61 4.91 9.33 2.64
C ASP A 61 3.99 8.54 3.56
N HIS A 62 2.95 7.92 2.99
CA HIS A 62 1.96 7.15 3.74
C HIS A 62 2.16 5.64 3.60
N ILE A 63 3.15 5.21 2.82
CA ILE A 63 3.42 3.79 2.56
C ILE A 63 4.69 3.39 3.30
N SER A 64 4.60 2.33 4.10
CA SER A 64 5.73 1.87 4.90
C SER A 64 6.78 1.20 4.03
N VAL A 65 6.35 0.36 3.09
CA VAL A 65 7.25 -0.35 2.19
C VAL A 65 6.64 -0.37 0.80
N PHE A 66 7.42 0.03 -0.19
CA PHE A 66 7.02 -0.07 -1.59
C PHE A 66 8.05 -0.90 -2.34
N ILE A 67 7.59 -1.96 -2.99
CA ILE A 67 8.42 -2.83 -3.81
C ILE A 67 7.83 -2.88 -5.20
N SER A 68 8.66 -2.65 -6.22
CA SER A 68 8.25 -2.81 -7.62
C SER A 68 9.23 -3.75 -8.29
N GLU A 69 8.74 -4.90 -8.74
CA GLU A 69 9.56 -5.91 -9.37
C GLU A 69 8.83 -6.55 -10.53
N THR A 70 9.55 -6.75 -11.63
CA THR A 70 9.04 -7.50 -12.78
C THR A 70 9.33 -8.99 -12.58
N ASP A 71 8.38 -9.82 -12.89
CA ASP A 71 8.57 -11.28 -12.84
C ASP A 71 9.53 -11.76 -13.94
#